data_a17413cc93b6fc3df3c112f947d168c8
#
_entry.id   a17413cc93b6fc3df3c112f947d168c8
#
_cell.length_a   1.000
_cell.length_b   1.000
_cell.length_c   1.000
_cell.angle_alpha   90.00
_cell.angle_beta   90.00
_cell.angle_gamma   90.00
#
_symmetry.space_group_name_H-M   'P 1'
#
loop_
_entity.id
_entity.type
_entity.pdbx_description
1 polymer ?
#
loop_
_entity_poly.entity_id
_entity_poly.type
_entity_poly.pdbx_seq_one_letter_code
_entity_poly.pdbx_strand_id
1 'polypeptide(L)'
;SAPFAQPILIHLRKLVHKACPQAEEKMKWSMPHFDYKGEVMCSMAAFKQHCSFGFWKAALMQDPQLMETAKSEVAMGHLGKITTLKDLPSDKKLIAYIKEAMKLNDEGIKIKKEKPAPAKNLSIPADLSAALKKNKKALTVFEQFPPGHKNEYIQWIAEARRDETRKKRIEQTVEWVAEKKQRNWKYM
;
A
#
# COMPACT_ATOMS: atom_id res chain seq x y z
N SER A 1 1.85 15.77 15.50
CA SER A 1 3.00 15.70 14.58
C SER A 1 4.23 16.38 15.18
N ALA A 2 5.42 16.00 14.72
CA ALA A 2 6.67 16.60 15.18
C ALA A 2 6.68 18.12 14.90
N PRO A 3 7.41 18.95 15.72
CA PRO A 3 7.40 20.41 15.57
C PRO A 3 7.77 20.91 14.15
N PHE A 4 8.74 20.29 13.48
CA PHE A 4 9.15 20.67 12.13
C PHE A 4 8.03 20.44 11.09
N ALA A 5 7.17 19.44 11.33
CA ALA A 5 6.12 19.04 10.38
C ALA A 5 4.93 20.00 10.39
N GLN A 6 4.65 20.66 11.53
CA GLN A 6 3.48 21.52 11.68
C GLN A 6 3.41 22.65 10.64
N PRO A 7 4.45 23.48 10.42
CA PRO A 7 4.39 24.54 9.41
C PRO A 7 4.21 24.01 7.99
N ILE A 8 4.79 22.84 7.67
CA ILE A 8 4.65 22.21 6.36
C ILE A 8 3.21 21.74 6.14
N LEU A 9 2.63 21.02 7.10
CA LEU A 9 1.27 20.52 6.99
C LEU A 9 0.24 21.65 6.95
N ILE A 10 0.41 22.68 7.76
CA ILE A 10 -0.44 23.87 7.77
C ILE A 10 -0.39 24.58 6.41
N HIS A 11 0.79 24.74 5.83
CA HIS A 11 0.97 25.36 4.53
C HIS A 11 0.28 24.54 3.42
N LEU A 12 0.53 23.24 3.36
CA LEU A 12 -0.11 22.33 2.40
C LEU A 12 -1.62 22.34 2.52
N ARG A 13 -2.17 22.27 3.75
CA ARG A 13 -3.59 22.34 4.01
C ARG A 13 -4.21 23.64 3.47
N LYS A 14 -3.56 24.80 3.74
CA LYS A 14 -4.00 26.09 3.21
C LYS A 14 -4.03 26.11 1.67
N LEU A 15 -3.03 25.53 1.02
CA LEU A 15 -2.98 25.48 -0.44
C LEU A 15 -4.07 24.57 -1.02
N VAL A 16 -4.35 23.43 -0.37
CA VAL A 16 -5.43 22.53 -0.80
C VAL A 16 -6.77 23.27 -0.75
N HIS A 17 -7.12 23.92 0.37
CA HIS A 17 -8.39 24.67 0.48
C HIS A 17 -8.43 25.91 -0.40
N LYS A 18 -7.30 26.56 -0.64
CA LYS A 18 -7.22 27.68 -1.59
C LYS A 18 -7.51 27.23 -3.03
N ALA A 19 -7.01 26.08 -3.43
CA ALA A 19 -7.20 25.54 -4.78
C ALA A 19 -8.55 24.83 -4.94
N CYS A 20 -9.01 24.15 -3.90
CA CYS A 20 -10.26 23.40 -3.82
C CYS A 20 -11.01 23.73 -2.53
N PRO A 21 -11.80 24.83 -2.48
CA PRO A 21 -12.58 25.19 -1.29
C PRO A 21 -13.60 24.12 -0.86
N GLN A 22 -14.01 23.25 -1.78
CA GLN A 22 -14.97 22.15 -1.56
C GLN A 22 -14.30 20.85 -1.08
N ALA A 23 -12.98 20.87 -0.84
CA ALA A 23 -12.28 19.68 -0.35
C ALA A 23 -12.76 19.32 1.06
N GLU A 24 -13.17 18.06 1.23
CA GLU A 24 -13.56 17.49 2.52
C GLU A 24 -12.35 16.84 3.18
N GLU A 25 -11.99 17.28 4.38
CA GLU A 25 -10.92 16.64 5.14
C GLU A 25 -11.43 15.40 5.87
N LYS A 26 -10.74 14.28 5.70
CA LYS A 26 -11.03 13.03 6.39
C LYS A 26 -9.77 12.39 6.93
N MET A 27 -9.86 11.81 8.11
CA MET A 27 -8.77 10.98 8.65
C MET A 27 -8.93 9.55 8.14
N LYS A 28 -8.01 9.08 7.32
CA LYS A 28 -7.93 7.68 6.86
C LYS A 28 -6.53 7.15 7.17
N TRP A 29 -6.45 5.95 7.76
CA TRP A 29 -5.18 5.33 8.16
C TRP A 29 -4.29 6.23 9.02
N SER A 30 -4.91 7.00 9.94
CA SER A 30 -4.25 7.99 10.80
C SER A 30 -3.56 9.14 10.06
N MET A 31 -3.93 9.41 8.80
CA MET A 31 -3.38 10.47 7.97
C MET A 31 -4.49 11.35 7.40
N PRO A 32 -4.29 12.69 7.30
CA PRO A 32 -5.22 13.58 6.63
C PRO A 32 -5.35 13.28 5.14
N HIS A 33 -6.56 13.10 4.69
CA HIS A 33 -6.95 12.95 3.29
C HIS A 33 -7.91 14.06 2.91
N PHE A 34 -7.83 14.50 1.69
CA PHE A 34 -8.72 15.49 1.10
C PHE A 34 -9.51 14.82 -0.01
N ASP A 35 -10.80 14.64 0.27
CA ASP A 35 -11.73 14.09 -0.70
C ASP A 35 -12.38 15.24 -1.49
N TYR A 36 -12.64 15.03 -2.78
CA TYR A 36 -13.37 15.91 -3.65
C TYR A 36 -14.32 15.09 -4.52
N LYS A 37 -15.61 15.46 -4.51
CA LYS A 37 -16.69 14.72 -5.19
C LYS A 37 -16.73 13.22 -4.80
N GLY A 38 -16.52 12.92 -3.53
CA GLY A 38 -16.61 11.57 -3.00
C GLY A 38 -15.39 10.67 -3.27
N GLU A 39 -14.38 11.16 -3.98
CA GLU A 39 -13.13 10.43 -4.24
C GLU A 39 -11.94 11.13 -3.57
N VAL A 40 -10.96 10.34 -3.12
CA VAL A 40 -9.72 10.89 -2.58
C VAL A 40 -8.99 11.65 -3.68
N MET A 41 -8.66 12.92 -3.43
CA MET A 41 -7.90 13.77 -4.33
C MET A 41 -6.40 13.74 -3.97
N CYS A 42 -6.09 14.05 -2.73
CA CYS A 42 -4.72 14.05 -2.22
C CYS A 42 -4.68 13.72 -0.73
N SER A 43 -3.48 13.46 -0.22
CA SER A 43 -3.24 13.18 1.19
C SER A 43 -1.90 13.71 1.63
N MET A 44 -1.75 13.92 2.94
CA MET A 44 -0.49 14.32 3.54
C MET A 44 -0.23 13.52 4.81
N ALA A 45 1.04 13.32 5.13
CA ALA A 45 1.43 12.63 6.35
C ALA A 45 2.69 13.25 6.96
N ALA A 46 2.81 13.14 8.29
CA ALA A 46 4.02 13.44 9.02
C ALA A 46 4.61 12.14 9.56
N PHE A 47 5.86 11.90 9.21
CA PHE A 47 6.68 10.83 9.75
C PHE A 47 7.69 11.37 10.77
N LYS A 48 8.51 10.50 11.33
CA LYS A 48 9.48 10.90 12.34
C LYS A 48 10.48 11.97 11.85
N GLN A 49 10.87 11.92 10.58
CA GLN A 49 11.95 12.77 10.02
C GLN A 49 11.55 13.55 8.76
N HIS A 50 10.35 13.38 8.24
CA HIS A 50 9.88 14.05 7.03
C HIS A 50 8.35 14.08 6.97
N CYS A 51 7.82 14.96 6.15
CA CYS A 51 6.44 14.93 5.70
C CYS A 51 6.36 14.36 4.28
N SER A 52 5.18 13.90 3.91
CA SER A 52 4.85 13.53 2.54
C SER A 52 3.58 14.22 2.09
N PHE A 53 3.47 14.43 0.78
CA PHE A 53 2.26 14.90 0.11
C PHE A 53 2.08 14.12 -1.19
N GLY A 54 0.89 13.61 -1.42
CA GLY A 54 0.62 12.76 -2.58
C GLY A 54 -0.75 12.94 -3.17
N PHE A 55 -0.87 12.68 -4.48
CA PHE A 55 -2.12 12.72 -5.23
C PHE A 55 -2.60 11.31 -5.52
N TRP A 56 -3.89 11.06 -5.30
CA TRP A 56 -4.43 9.71 -5.49
C TRP A 56 -4.31 9.21 -6.94
N LYS A 57 -4.44 10.12 -7.89
CA LYS A 57 -4.36 9.84 -9.33
C LYS A 57 -3.04 10.34 -9.96
N ALA A 58 -1.94 10.40 -9.20
CA ALA A 58 -0.64 10.91 -9.67
C ALA A 58 -0.14 10.26 -10.96
N ALA A 59 -0.41 8.98 -11.16
CA ALA A 59 -0.05 8.25 -12.40
C ALA A 59 -0.73 8.78 -13.67
N LEU A 60 -1.78 9.58 -13.53
CA LEU A 60 -2.57 10.17 -14.62
C LEU A 60 -2.32 11.66 -14.78
N MET A 61 -1.47 12.26 -13.92
CA MET A 61 -1.13 13.68 -14.00
C MET A 61 -0.08 13.95 -15.08
N GLN A 62 -0.03 15.19 -15.58
CA GLN A 62 0.83 15.56 -16.70
C GLN A 62 2.31 15.68 -16.33
N ASP A 63 2.64 15.98 -15.06
CA ASP A 63 4.03 16.13 -14.64
C ASP A 63 4.75 14.77 -14.61
N PRO A 64 5.81 14.59 -15.44
CA PRO A 64 6.53 13.31 -15.53
C PRO A 64 7.09 12.84 -14.19
N GLN A 65 7.51 13.75 -13.32
CA GLN A 65 8.04 13.42 -12.00
C GLN A 65 6.98 12.78 -11.10
N LEU A 66 5.74 13.32 -11.14
CA LEU A 66 4.62 12.74 -10.39
C LEU A 66 4.24 11.36 -10.94
N MET A 67 4.23 11.21 -12.26
CA MET A 67 3.95 9.94 -12.92
C MET A 67 4.98 8.86 -12.60
N GLU A 68 6.26 9.23 -12.58
CA GLU A 68 7.35 8.31 -12.28
C GLU A 68 7.31 7.87 -10.82
N THR A 69 7.17 8.83 -9.90
CA THR A 69 7.05 8.52 -8.46
C THR A 69 5.80 7.69 -8.14
N ALA A 70 4.72 7.87 -8.89
CA ALA A 70 3.50 7.06 -8.73
C ALA A 70 3.68 5.60 -9.15
N LYS A 71 4.66 5.28 -10.00
CA LYS A 71 5.01 3.91 -10.41
C LYS A 71 5.98 3.23 -9.45
N SER A 72 6.67 4.02 -8.61
CA SER A 72 7.61 3.45 -7.65
C SER A 72 6.87 2.83 -6.47
N GLU A 73 7.29 1.65 -6.03
CA GLU A 73 6.75 1.00 -4.82
C GLU A 73 7.13 1.72 -3.52
N VAL A 74 7.98 2.73 -3.59
CA VAL A 74 8.42 3.55 -2.45
C VAL A 74 7.40 4.66 -2.21
N ALA A 75 6.29 4.27 -1.62
CA ALA A 75 5.09 5.09 -1.47
C ALA A 75 5.17 6.11 -0.34
N MET A 76 6.03 7.11 -0.44
CA MET A 76 6.09 8.20 0.54
C MET A 76 5.66 9.56 -0.03
N GLY A 77 4.54 9.54 -0.77
CA GLY A 77 4.03 10.72 -1.50
C GLY A 77 4.78 10.94 -2.83
N HIS A 78 4.35 11.94 -3.58
CA HIS A 78 4.85 12.16 -4.94
C HIS A 78 5.83 13.33 -5.05
N LEU A 79 6.07 14.06 -3.94
CA LEU A 79 6.99 15.18 -3.87
C LEU A 79 8.30 14.85 -3.13
N GLY A 80 8.56 13.56 -2.88
CA GLY A 80 9.71 13.12 -2.11
C GLY A 80 9.57 13.36 -0.60
N LYS A 81 10.70 13.36 0.10
CA LYS A 81 10.75 13.66 1.54
C LYS A 81 10.78 15.16 1.75
N ILE A 82 9.79 15.68 2.46
CA ILE A 82 9.66 17.11 2.76
C ILE A 82 10.08 17.31 4.21
N THR A 83 11.18 18.01 4.44
CA THR A 83 11.75 18.30 5.75
C THR A 83 11.60 19.78 6.14
N THR A 84 11.51 20.64 5.13
CA THR A 84 11.32 22.09 5.26
C THR A 84 10.35 22.60 4.19
N LEU A 85 9.86 23.83 4.35
CA LEU A 85 9.03 24.48 3.32
C LEU A 85 9.79 24.71 2.00
N LYS A 86 11.12 24.76 2.04
CA LYS A 86 11.95 24.93 0.84
C LYS A 86 12.00 23.70 -0.06
N ASP A 87 11.66 22.53 0.48
CA ASP A 87 11.61 21.28 -0.27
C ASP A 87 10.35 21.18 -1.14
N LEU A 88 9.37 22.07 -0.89
CA LEU A 88 8.13 22.10 -1.66
C LEU A 88 8.32 22.82 -3.01
N PRO A 89 7.65 22.38 -4.06
CA PRO A 89 7.48 23.20 -5.26
C PRO A 89 6.83 24.53 -4.94
N SER A 90 6.96 25.51 -5.83
CA SER A 90 6.29 26.81 -5.65
C SER A 90 4.77 26.63 -5.43
N ASP A 91 4.18 27.54 -4.66
CA ASP A 91 2.73 27.53 -4.40
C ASP A 91 1.91 27.50 -5.70
N LYS A 92 2.37 28.22 -6.72
CA LYS A 92 1.74 28.22 -8.05
C LYS A 92 1.71 26.81 -8.65
N LYS A 93 2.83 26.09 -8.55
CA LYS A 93 2.94 24.71 -9.08
C LYS A 93 2.09 23.74 -8.26
N LEU A 94 2.09 23.84 -6.93
CA LEU A 94 1.25 23.03 -6.06
C LEU A 94 -0.24 23.26 -6.31
N ILE A 95 -0.68 24.51 -6.48
CA ILE A 95 -2.06 24.85 -6.83
C ILE A 95 -2.43 24.27 -8.19
N ALA A 96 -1.52 24.30 -9.18
CA ALA A 96 -1.76 23.70 -10.48
C ALA A 96 -1.96 22.17 -10.36
N TYR A 97 -1.15 21.48 -9.58
CA TYR A 97 -1.31 20.05 -9.31
C TYR A 97 -2.64 19.72 -8.64
N ILE A 98 -3.03 20.50 -7.63
CA ILE A 98 -4.31 20.28 -6.93
C ILE A 98 -5.47 20.47 -7.90
N LYS A 99 -5.45 21.50 -8.74
CA LYS A 99 -6.48 21.74 -9.75
C LYS A 99 -6.54 20.63 -10.81
N GLU A 100 -5.40 20.10 -11.21
CA GLU A 100 -5.34 18.95 -12.11
C GLU A 100 -5.95 17.70 -11.47
N ALA A 101 -5.63 17.43 -10.19
CA ALA A 101 -6.24 16.34 -9.45
C ALA A 101 -7.76 16.49 -9.29
N MET A 102 -8.24 17.75 -9.08
CA MET A 102 -9.68 18.05 -9.10
C MET A 102 -10.31 17.69 -10.45
N LYS A 103 -9.68 18.12 -11.56
CA LYS A 103 -10.18 17.84 -12.92
C LYS A 103 -10.30 16.34 -13.17
N LEU A 104 -9.32 15.53 -12.74
CA LEU A 104 -9.37 14.07 -12.84
C LEU A 104 -10.53 13.46 -12.05
N ASN A 105 -10.93 14.07 -10.93
CA ASN A 105 -12.11 13.66 -10.16
C ASN A 105 -13.40 14.13 -10.84
N ASP A 106 -13.44 15.36 -11.41
CA ASP A 106 -14.57 15.89 -12.17
C ASP A 106 -14.92 15.02 -13.39
N GLU A 107 -13.90 14.54 -14.09
CA GLU A 107 -14.02 13.68 -15.26
C GLU A 107 -14.34 12.22 -14.89
N GLY A 108 -14.39 11.88 -13.60
CA GLY A 108 -14.65 10.52 -13.15
C GLY A 108 -13.60 9.49 -13.57
N ILE A 109 -12.41 9.96 -13.98
CA ILE A 109 -11.33 9.09 -14.45
C ILE A 109 -10.83 8.23 -13.28
N LYS A 110 -10.88 6.91 -13.45
CA LYS A 110 -10.39 5.94 -12.46
C LYS A 110 -9.06 5.36 -12.88
N ILE A 111 -8.14 5.23 -11.94
CA ILE A 111 -6.93 4.43 -12.17
C ILE A 111 -7.38 3.00 -12.46
N LYS A 112 -7.08 2.50 -13.66
CA LYS A 112 -7.26 1.07 -13.95
C LYS A 112 -6.33 0.31 -13.01
N LYS A 113 -6.89 -0.33 -11.99
CA LYS A 113 -6.13 -1.32 -11.22
C LYS A 113 -5.82 -2.44 -12.21
N GLU A 114 -4.55 -2.58 -12.57
CA GLU A 114 -4.11 -3.82 -13.20
C GLU A 114 -4.54 -4.94 -12.27
N LYS A 115 -5.31 -5.89 -12.79
CA LYS A 115 -5.61 -7.09 -12.03
C LYS A 115 -4.25 -7.69 -11.68
N PRO A 116 -3.97 -7.99 -10.40
CA PRO A 116 -2.72 -8.64 -10.06
C PRO A 116 -2.57 -9.85 -10.96
N ALA A 117 -1.42 -9.99 -11.60
CA ALA A 117 -1.14 -11.14 -12.44
C ALA A 117 -1.50 -12.40 -11.62
N PRO A 118 -2.13 -13.40 -12.24
CA PRO A 118 -2.50 -14.61 -11.53
C PRO A 118 -1.27 -15.12 -10.80
N ALA A 119 -1.42 -15.34 -9.49
CA ALA A 119 -0.31 -15.74 -8.64
C ALA A 119 0.33 -17.00 -9.26
N LYS A 120 1.58 -16.90 -9.74
CA LYS A 120 2.31 -18.05 -10.25
C LYS A 120 2.40 -19.06 -9.12
N ASN A 121 2.04 -20.32 -9.41
CA ASN A 121 2.20 -21.40 -8.44
C ASN A 121 3.70 -21.54 -8.11
N LEU A 122 4.05 -21.26 -6.87
CA LEU A 122 5.39 -21.56 -6.38
C LEU A 122 5.56 -23.07 -6.23
N SER A 123 6.75 -23.57 -6.49
CA SER A 123 7.06 -24.99 -6.23
C SER A 123 6.98 -25.27 -4.74
N ILE A 124 6.26 -26.33 -4.37
CA ILE A 124 6.12 -26.76 -2.97
C ILE A 124 7.47 -27.35 -2.53
N PRO A 125 8.11 -26.82 -1.47
CA PRO A 125 9.36 -27.38 -0.95
C PRO A 125 9.20 -28.85 -0.56
N ALA A 126 10.23 -29.65 -0.78
CA ALA A 126 10.19 -31.10 -0.55
C ALA A 126 9.83 -31.48 0.90
N ASP A 127 10.36 -30.72 1.86
CA ASP A 127 10.10 -30.90 3.29
C ASP A 127 8.63 -30.60 3.66
N LEU A 128 8.06 -29.52 3.11
CA LEU A 128 6.63 -29.21 3.27
C LEU A 128 5.77 -30.30 2.61
N SER A 129 6.12 -30.73 1.40
CA SER A 129 5.40 -31.81 0.70
C SER A 129 5.42 -33.10 1.50
N ALA A 130 6.57 -33.48 2.06
CA ALA A 130 6.69 -34.65 2.91
C ALA A 130 5.84 -34.55 4.19
N ALA A 131 5.79 -33.37 4.81
CA ALA A 131 4.98 -33.13 6.01
C ALA A 131 3.48 -33.20 5.70
N LEU A 132 3.02 -32.60 4.61
CA LEU A 132 1.63 -32.65 4.18
C LEU A 132 1.18 -34.09 3.86
N LYS A 133 2.02 -34.90 3.21
CA LYS A 133 1.71 -36.32 2.91
C LYS A 133 1.47 -37.16 4.17
N LYS A 134 2.07 -36.80 5.30
CA LYS A 134 1.83 -37.48 6.58
C LYS A 134 0.46 -37.15 7.19
N ASN A 135 -0.17 -36.08 6.77
CA ASN A 135 -1.49 -35.64 7.24
C ASN A 135 -2.46 -35.52 6.06
N LYS A 136 -3.22 -36.57 5.78
CA LYS A 136 -4.16 -36.63 4.64
C LYS A 136 -5.15 -35.45 4.62
N LYS A 137 -5.66 -35.04 5.80
CA LYS A 137 -6.59 -33.93 5.90
C LYS A 137 -5.93 -32.60 5.49
N ALA A 138 -4.74 -32.33 5.98
CA ALA A 138 -3.98 -31.14 5.60
C ALA A 138 -3.63 -31.15 4.10
N LEU A 139 -3.23 -32.29 3.55
CA LEU A 139 -2.92 -32.41 2.14
C LEU A 139 -4.10 -32.04 1.26
N THR A 140 -5.27 -32.67 1.51
CA THR A 140 -6.50 -32.39 0.75
C THR A 140 -6.89 -30.92 0.80
N VAL A 141 -6.85 -30.30 1.99
CA VAL A 141 -7.19 -28.89 2.15
C VAL A 141 -6.16 -28.00 1.44
N PHE A 142 -4.87 -28.32 1.56
CA PHE A 142 -3.82 -27.53 0.90
C PHE A 142 -3.97 -27.56 -0.62
N GLU A 143 -4.30 -28.71 -1.20
CA GLU A 143 -4.54 -28.86 -2.64
C GLU A 143 -5.74 -28.01 -3.12
N GLN A 144 -6.76 -27.84 -2.29
CA GLN A 144 -7.95 -27.04 -2.58
C GLN A 144 -7.72 -25.53 -2.41
N PHE A 145 -6.66 -25.11 -1.73
CA PHE A 145 -6.39 -23.68 -1.53
C PHE A 145 -6.09 -22.99 -2.87
N PRO A 146 -6.57 -21.74 -3.04
CA PRO A 146 -6.16 -20.89 -4.16
C PRO A 146 -4.64 -20.69 -4.20
N PRO A 147 -4.04 -20.46 -5.37
CA PRO A 147 -2.59 -20.27 -5.52
C PRO A 147 -2.02 -19.24 -4.57
N GLY A 148 -2.72 -18.12 -4.32
CA GLY A 148 -2.29 -17.09 -3.39
C GLY A 148 -2.05 -17.61 -1.97
N HIS A 149 -3.01 -18.36 -1.42
CA HIS A 149 -2.90 -18.93 -0.07
C HIS A 149 -1.78 -19.98 0.05
N LYS A 150 -1.59 -20.80 -0.99
CA LYS A 150 -0.46 -21.74 -1.05
C LYS A 150 0.87 -21.01 -1.02
N ASN A 151 0.99 -19.97 -1.84
CA ASN A 151 2.20 -19.17 -1.96
C ASN A 151 2.56 -18.46 -0.65
N GLU A 152 1.57 -17.93 0.10
CA GLU A 152 1.81 -17.32 1.40
C GLU A 152 2.49 -18.28 2.38
N TYR A 153 2.05 -19.52 2.46
CA TYR A 153 2.68 -20.54 3.29
C TYR A 153 4.08 -20.91 2.78
N ILE A 154 4.23 -21.12 1.47
CA ILE A 154 5.52 -21.47 0.85
C ILE A 154 6.56 -20.37 1.10
N GLN A 155 6.20 -19.11 0.87
CA GLN A 155 7.09 -17.97 1.13
C GLN A 155 7.46 -17.86 2.60
N TRP A 156 6.49 -17.95 3.50
CA TRP A 156 6.75 -17.90 4.93
C TRP A 156 7.73 -19.00 5.40
N ILE A 157 7.63 -20.22 4.85
CA ILE A 157 8.56 -21.30 5.14
C ILE A 157 9.94 -20.99 4.53
N ALA A 158 9.98 -20.47 3.30
CA ALA A 158 11.23 -20.13 2.61
C ALA A 158 12.03 -19.00 3.30
N GLU A 159 11.35 -18.05 3.93
CA GLU A 159 11.95 -16.94 4.68
C GLU A 159 12.65 -17.40 5.99
N ALA A 160 12.47 -18.63 6.41
CA ALA A 160 13.09 -19.14 7.63
C ALA A 160 14.61 -19.30 7.43
N ARG A 161 15.38 -18.49 8.17
CA ARG A 161 16.87 -18.52 8.12
C ARG A 161 17.50 -19.66 8.93
N ARG A 162 16.77 -20.21 9.91
CA ARG A 162 17.23 -21.30 10.79
C ARG A 162 16.38 -22.54 10.57
N ASP A 163 17.01 -23.71 10.57
CA ASP A 163 16.32 -24.99 10.35
C ASP A 163 15.24 -25.27 11.39
N GLU A 164 15.47 -24.93 12.64
CA GLU A 164 14.47 -25.05 13.71
C GLU A 164 13.23 -24.20 13.43
N THR A 165 13.44 -22.95 12.99
CA THR A 165 12.33 -22.05 12.61
C THR A 165 11.57 -22.61 11.42
N ARG A 166 12.29 -23.17 10.45
CA ARG A 166 11.70 -23.79 9.27
C ARG A 166 10.83 -25.00 9.63
N LYS A 167 11.36 -25.92 10.45
CA LYS A 167 10.61 -27.07 10.95
C LYS A 167 9.33 -26.65 11.66
N LYS A 168 9.44 -25.71 12.61
CA LYS A 168 8.30 -25.18 13.34
C LYS A 168 7.24 -24.55 12.43
N ARG A 169 7.66 -23.81 11.39
CA ARG A 169 6.73 -23.21 10.42
C ARG A 169 6.03 -24.27 9.58
N ILE A 170 6.70 -25.37 9.23
CA ILE A 170 6.10 -26.51 8.53
C ILE A 170 5.06 -27.20 9.41
N GLU A 171 5.37 -27.48 10.66
CA GLU A 171 4.42 -28.08 11.62
C GLU A 171 3.16 -27.21 11.79
N GLN A 172 3.35 -25.91 12.02
CA GLN A 172 2.25 -24.97 12.12
C GLN A 172 1.43 -24.88 10.81
N THR A 173 2.08 -24.98 9.65
CA THR A 173 1.38 -25.00 8.36
C THR A 173 0.48 -26.21 8.27
N VAL A 174 0.95 -27.40 8.61
CA VAL A 174 0.16 -28.63 8.57
C VAL A 174 -1.04 -28.55 9.53
N GLU A 175 -0.84 -28.02 10.74
CA GLU A 175 -1.89 -27.81 11.73
C GLU A 175 -2.96 -26.84 11.23
N TRP A 176 -2.55 -25.62 10.83
CA TRP A 176 -3.49 -24.58 10.42
C TRP A 176 -4.23 -24.94 9.12
N VAL A 177 -3.54 -25.57 8.19
CA VAL A 177 -4.18 -26.03 6.94
C VAL A 177 -5.21 -27.12 7.21
N ALA A 178 -4.92 -28.08 8.12
CA ALA A 178 -5.89 -29.10 8.52
C ALA A 178 -7.17 -28.49 9.14
N GLU A 179 -7.07 -27.30 9.72
CA GLU A 179 -8.18 -26.51 10.24
C GLU A 179 -8.76 -25.52 9.21
N LYS A 180 -8.39 -25.61 7.94
CA LYS A 180 -8.79 -24.70 6.85
C LYS A 180 -8.43 -23.24 7.08
N LYS A 181 -7.43 -22.95 7.90
CA LYS A 181 -6.96 -21.59 8.19
C LYS A 181 -6.00 -21.11 7.11
N GLN A 182 -6.10 -19.83 6.75
CA GLN A 182 -5.12 -19.15 5.90
C GLN A 182 -3.92 -18.71 6.74
N ARG A 183 -2.77 -18.44 6.10
CA ARG A 183 -1.56 -18.02 6.82
C ARG A 183 -1.79 -16.83 7.77
N ASN A 184 -2.58 -15.86 7.34
CA ASN A 184 -2.84 -14.62 8.07
C ASN A 184 -4.17 -14.61 8.84
N TRP A 185 -4.76 -15.78 9.12
CA TRP A 185 -6.08 -15.91 9.74
C TRP A 185 -6.29 -15.13 11.04
N LYS A 186 -5.20 -14.85 11.80
CA LYS A 186 -5.26 -14.07 13.04
C LYS A 186 -5.53 -12.58 12.84
N TYR A 187 -5.41 -12.10 11.62
CA TYR A 187 -5.51 -10.68 11.25
C TYR A 187 -6.70 -10.40 10.31
N MET A 188 -7.59 -11.36 10.14
CA MET A 188 -8.77 -11.27 9.28
C MET A 188 -10.04 -11.00 10.07
#